data_aa3f9aa87dffad8c661d26f66ecfe675
#
_entry.id   aa3f9aa87dffad8c661d26f66ecfe675
#
_cell.length_a   1.000
_cell.length_b   1.000
_cell.length_c   1.000
_cell.angle_alpha   90.00
_cell.angle_beta   90.00
_cell.angle_gamma   90.00
#
_symmetry.space_group_name_H-M   'P 1'
#
loop_
_entity.id
_entity.type
_entity.pdbx_description
1 polymer ?
#
loop_
_entity_poly.entity_id
_entity_poly.type
_entity_poly.pdbx_seq_one_letter_code
_entity_poly.pdbx_strand_id
1 'polypeptide(L)'
;MQNFLLATIALSAHHAWALEIDLSNVTSINAAAKTAVEHVLAIYGVGNQSVSIPGIFPDPYYWWEGGLAWDSMVRYWALTGDDTYNDLVHEALLWQTGDDFDYMPPNQTKTLGNDDQSTWALAAMTAAEYGFPSPPDVTWVQLAQNVFNTQIARWHAETCGGGLRWQIFTFNTGYNYKNSISNGNLVQLAARLALYTGNTTYSDWAQKAVEWSQDIGLISEQGQVFDGSSTNINCSTLNHVQWTSAAGTVLTGAVYAANLDRLTSADTWASLVRTLVAGSDVFTSNDILYEVACEPSHNCNVDQLAFKAILVRALANTRDLTFDHQTTASHNESIPISTNGSAVTSGSLHDSINAILRTSARAAAASCSGGADGTTCGSVWTNATWDGSYGLGQELSALEVFLANLPAKVLINANSTTGSPTTSGNGTVTTGGNGSSTSGSAVVNTNDAVVNGKGSTLALVCGLGMAVMILL
;
A
#
# COMPACT_ATOMS: atom_id res chain seq x y z
N MET A 1 -31.58 -32.53 60.50
CA MET A 1 -32.08 -32.13 59.16
C MET A 1 -31.24 -30.97 58.70
N GLN A 2 -30.20 -31.25 57.89
CA GLN A 2 -29.31 -30.25 57.31
C GLN A 2 -29.78 -29.98 55.88
N ASN A 3 -30.24 -28.75 55.64
CA ASN A 3 -30.60 -28.29 54.30
C ASN A 3 -29.34 -27.93 53.51
N PHE A 4 -28.99 -28.71 52.50
CA PHE A 4 -28.00 -28.32 51.50
C PHE A 4 -28.66 -27.39 50.46
N LEU A 5 -28.27 -26.13 50.47
CA LEU A 5 -28.55 -25.19 49.39
C LEU A 5 -27.59 -25.52 48.24
N LEU A 6 -28.11 -26.06 47.14
CA LEU A 6 -27.41 -26.15 45.86
C LEU A 6 -27.44 -24.75 45.20
N ALA A 7 -26.30 -24.06 45.21
CA ALA A 7 -26.09 -22.86 44.40
C ALA A 7 -25.85 -23.30 42.95
N THR A 8 -26.83 -23.14 42.07
CA THR A 8 -26.65 -23.25 40.63
C THR A 8 -25.86 -22.01 40.12
N ILE A 9 -24.59 -22.22 39.83
CA ILE A 9 -23.78 -21.22 39.07
C ILE A 9 -24.30 -21.28 37.64
N ALA A 10 -25.10 -20.30 37.25
CA ALA A 10 -25.39 -20.06 35.83
C ALA A 10 -24.10 -19.56 35.16
N LEU A 11 -23.39 -20.43 34.45
CA LEU A 11 -22.42 -20.00 33.46
C LEU A 11 -23.21 -19.28 32.35
N SER A 12 -23.21 -17.98 32.38
CA SER A 12 -23.55 -17.18 31.19
C SER A 12 -22.49 -17.49 30.14
N ALA A 13 -22.85 -18.33 29.17
CA ALA A 13 -22.08 -18.46 27.95
C ALA A 13 -22.11 -17.08 27.29
N HIS A 14 -21.01 -16.33 27.40
CA HIS A 14 -20.78 -15.18 26.55
C HIS A 14 -20.63 -15.75 25.13
N HIS A 15 -21.66 -15.64 24.33
CA HIS A 15 -21.54 -15.85 22.89
C HIS A 15 -20.60 -14.75 22.43
N ALA A 16 -19.39 -15.11 22.07
CA ALA A 16 -18.51 -14.22 21.33
C ALA A 16 -19.23 -13.92 20.01
N TRP A 17 -19.73 -12.71 19.87
CA TRP A 17 -20.37 -12.25 18.65
C TRP A 17 -19.22 -11.90 17.71
N ALA A 18 -19.10 -12.63 16.60
CA ALA A 18 -18.24 -12.22 15.50
C ALA A 18 -18.61 -10.79 15.07
N LEU A 19 -17.64 -10.04 14.56
CA LEU A 19 -17.87 -8.70 14.03
C LEU A 19 -18.93 -8.75 12.92
N GLU A 20 -20.09 -8.12 13.15
CA GLU A 20 -21.16 -8.09 12.17
C GLU A 20 -20.87 -7.07 11.08
N ILE A 21 -20.98 -7.45 9.81
CA ILE A 21 -20.83 -6.55 8.68
C ILE A 21 -21.95 -6.74 7.65
N ASP A 22 -22.67 -5.66 7.35
CA ASP A 22 -23.58 -5.57 6.21
C ASP A 22 -22.91 -4.76 5.07
N LEU A 23 -22.46 -5.48 4.04
CA LEU A 23 -21.78 -4.87 2.88
C LEU A 23 -22.70 -4.07 1.95
N SER A 24 -24.00 -3.97 2.25
CA SER A 24 -24.93 -3.06 1.60
C SER A 24 -25.12 -1.75 2.36
N ASN A 25 -24.56 -1.65 3.56
CA ASN A 25 -24.72 -0.50 4.46
C ASN A 25 -23.36 0.11 4.82
N VAL A 26 -23.08 1.29 4.27
CA VAL A 26 -21.83 2.04 4.50
C VAL A 26 -21.56 2.28 6.00
N THR A 27 -22.60 2.54 6.80
CA THR A 27 -22.44 2.73 8.24
C THR A 27 -21.96 1.45 8.94
N SER A 28 -22.44 0.27 8.51
CA SER A 28 -21.97 -1.02 9.04
C SER A 28 -20.50 -1.27 8.66
N ILE A 29 -20.12 -0.98 7.42
CA ILE A 29 -18.73 -1.12 6.97
C ILE A 29 -17.81 -0.16 7.74
N ASN A 30 -18.21 1.09 7.91
CA ASN A 30 -17.45 2.08 8.71
C ASN A 30 -17.27 1.62 10.16
N ALA A 31 -18.29 1.03 10.77
CA ALA A 31 -18.20 0.50 12.13
C ALA A 31 -17.20 -0.64 12.23
N ALA A 32 -17.23 -1.59 11.27
CA ALA A 32 -16.26 -2.68 11.21
C ALA A 32 -14.83 -2.17 11.00
N ALA A 33 -14.62 -1.23 10.08
CA ALA A 33 -13.33 -0.59 9.85
C ALA A 33 -12.82 0.15 11.09
N LYS A 34 -13.70 0.85 11.81
CA LYS A 34 -13.35 1.54 13.06
C LYS A 34 -12.87 0.58 14.14
N THR A 35 -13.55 -0.56 14.31
CA THR A 35 -13.13 -1.59 15.27
C THR A 35 -11.71 -2.08 14.96
N ALA A 36 -11.40 -2.38 13.69
CA ALA A 36 -10.05 -2.80 13.29
C ALA A 36 -9.01 -1.69 13.53
N VAL A 37 -9.34 -0.41 13.26
CA VAL A 37 -8.50 0.75 13.59
C VAL A 37 -8.22 0.85 15.08
N GLU A 38 -9.23 0.68 15.93
CA GLU A 38 -9.07 0.73 17.39
C GLU A 38 -8.12 -0.38 17.87
N HIS A 39 -8.16 -1.58 17.27
CA HIS A 39 -7.21 -2.65 17.57
C HIS A 39 -5.79 -2.33 17.06
N VAL A 40 -5.63 -1.81 15.85
CA VAL A 40 -4.32 -1.33 15.35
C VAL A 40 -3.72 -0.31 16.31
N LEU A 41 -4.51 0.65 16.77
CA LEU A 41 -4.05 1.69 17.70
C LEU A 41 -3.78 1.15 19.12
N ALA A 42 -4.53 0.15 19.57
CA ALA A 42 -4.24 -0.54 20.83
C ALA A 42 -2.89 -1.28 20.77
N ILE A 43 -2.56 -1.91 19.64
CA ILE A 43 -1.26 -2.55 19.41
C ILE A 43 -0.15 -1.50 19.35
N TYR A 44 -0.39 -0.35 18.73
CA TYR A 44 0.55 0.77 18.73
C TYR A 44 0.81 1.33 20.12
N GLY A 45 -0.15 1.18 21.04
CA GLY A 45 -0.02 1.62 22.43
C GLY A 45 -0.66 2.98 22.72
N VAL A 46 -1.62 3.42 21.92
CA VAL A 46 -2.43 4.61 22.22
C VAL A 46 -3.11 4.43 23.57
N GLY A 47 -2.92 5.39 24.47
CA GLY A 47 -3.41 5.32 25.85
C GLY A 47 -2.44 4.70 26.88
N ASN A 48 -1.40 4.00 26.44
CA ASN A 48 -0.27 3.59 27.27
C ASN A 48 0.89 4.55 27.01
N GLN A 49 1.48 5.14 28.02
CA GLN A 49 2.59 6.13 27.91
C GLN A 49 3.90 5.55 27.34
N SER A 50 3.86 4.51 26.51
CA SER A 50 5.02 3.72 26.12
C SER A 50 5.43 3.89 24.64
N VAL A 51 4.76 4.73 23.85
CA VAL A 51 5.25 5.04 22.50
C VAL A 51 6.44 5.96 22.62
N SER A 52 7.65 5.38 22.53
CA SER A 52 8.91 6.15 22.70
C SER A 52 9.34 6.86 21.42
N ILE A 53 8.94 6.36 20.25
CA ILE A 53 9.30 6.90 18.93
C ILE A 53 8.03 6.91 18.08
N PRO A 54 7.53 8.08 17.68
CA PRO A 54 6.34 8.16 16.82
C PRO A 54 6.47 7.38 15.52
N GLY A 55 5.42 6.65 15.17
CA GLY A 55 5.34 5.86 13.94
C GLY A 55 5.84 4.43 14.04
N ILE A 56 6.58 4.05 15.09
CA ILE A 56 7.12 2.70 15.27
C ILE A 56 6.19 1.87 16.15
N PHE A 57 5.75 0.73 15.65
CA PHE A 57 5.05 -0.28 16.46
C PHE A 57 6.05 -1.04 17.36
N PRO A 58 5.63 -1.52 18.53
CA PRO A 58 6.52 -2.27 19.43
C PRO A 58 6.92 -3.62 18.83
N ASP A 59 8.00 -4.22 19.35
CA ASP A 59 8.33 -5.60 19.02
C ASP A 59 7.10 -6.53 19.19
N PRO A 60 6.91 -7.48 18.26
CA PRO A 60 7.84 -7.99 17.26
C PRO A 60 7.71 -7.38 15.85
N TYR A 61 6.98 -6.27 15.68
CA TYR A 61 6.65 -5.72 14.38
C TYR A 61 7.85 -5.01 13.73
N TYR A 62 8.00 -5.22 12.43
CA TYR A 62 9.05 -4.57 11.65
C TYR A 62 8.67 -3.12 11.30
N TRP A 63 9.68 -2.32 11.02
CA TRP A 63 9.50 -0.90 10.73
C TRP A 63 8.58 -0.63 9.53
N TRP A 64 8.65 -1.44 8.48
CA TRP A 64 7.79 -1.29 7.29
C TRP A 64 6.30 -1.51 7.58
N GLU A 65 5.97 -2.38 8.56
CA GLU A 65 4.58 -2.59 8.96
C GLU A 65 3.96 -1.31 9.53
N GLY A 66 4.76 -0.45 10.17
CA GLY A 66 4.36 0.89 10.56
C GLY A 66 3.98 1.73 9.33
N GLY A 67 4.80 1.71 8.28
CA GLY A 67 4.48 2.40 7.02
C GLY A 67 3.16 1.95 6.41
N LEU A 68 2.90 0.64 6.37
CA LEU A 68 1.63 0.07 5.91
C LEU A 68 0.45 0.48 6.81
N ALA A 69 0.65 0.46 8.13
CA ALA A 69 -0.40 0.83 9.08
C ALA A 69 -0.82 2.30 8.90
N TRP A 70 0.13 3.22 8.81
CA TRP A 70 -0.18 4.64 8.63
C TRP A 70 -0.75 4.94 7.25
N ASP A 71 -0.36 4.21 6.22
CA ASP A 71 -1.00 4.25 4.90
C ASP A 71 -2.48 3.83 4.99
N SER A 72 -2.77 2.73 5.70
CA SER A 72 -4.15 2.26 5.94
C SER A 72 -4.97 3.27 6.75
N MET A 73 -4.34 3.98 7.70
CA MET A 73 -4.98 5.05 8.48
C MET A 73 -5.33 6.27 7.62
N VAL A 74 -4.45 6.68 6.68
CA VAL A 74 -4.77 7.73 5.70
C VAL A 74 -5.97 7.33 4.85
N ARG A 75 -6.01 6.07 4.38
CA ARG A 75 -7.17 5.55 3.63
C ARG A 75 -8.44 5.49 4.47
N TYR A 76 -8.33 5.07 5.73
CA TYR A 76 -9.47 5.08 6.65
C TYR A 76 -10.08 6.47 6.75
N TRP A 77 -9.27 7.50 7.06
CA TRP A 77 -9.74 8.89 7.06
C TRP A 77 -10.37 9.27 5.73
N ALA A 78 -9.69 8.99 4.62
CA ALA A 78 -10.15 9.38 3.30
C ALA A 78 -11.51 8.78 2.94
N LEU A 79 -11.74 7.50 3.25
CA LEU A 79 -12.94 6.77 2.84
C LEU A 79 -14.11 6.93 3.82
N THR A 80 -13.83 7.09 5.12
CA THR A 80 -14.86 7.21 6.16
C THR A 80 -15.18 8.65 6.53
N GLY A 81 -14.22 9.57 6.38
CA GLY A 81 -14.30 10.96 6.85
C GLY A 81 -14.01 11.12 8.35
N ASP A 82 -13.61 10.05 9.06
CA ASP A 82 -13.23 10.12 10.47
C ASP A 82 -11.81 10.66 10.61
N ASP A 83 -11.67 11.90 11.07
CA ASP A 83 -10.41 12.63 11.24
C ASP A 83 -9.80 12.53 12.64
N THR A 84 -10.40 11.72 13.50
CA THR A 84 -10.02 11.58 14.93
C THR A 84 -8.53 11.31 15.12
N TYR A 85 -7.89 10.59 14.19
CA TYR A 85 -6.51 10.13 14.32
C TYR A 85 -5.52 10.87 13.42
N ASN A 86 -5.95 11.92 12.71
CA ASN A 86 -5.14 12.60 11.71
C ASN A 86 -3.84 13.19 12.28
N ASP A 87 -3.89 13.80 13.47
CA ASP A 87 -2.69 14.35 14.10
C ASP A 87 -1.67 13.27 14.44
N LEU A 88 -2.12 12.10 14.91
CA LEU A 88 -1.26 10.96 15.17
C LEU A 88 -0.61 10.40 13.89
N VAL A 89 -1.41 10.26 12.83
CA VAL A 89 -0.93 9.79 11.51
C VAL A 89 0.09 10.76 10.94
N HIS A 90 -0.18 12.05 11.04
CA HIS A 90 0.71 13.10 10.58
C HIS A 90 2.05 13.07 11.32
N GLU A 91 2.03 12.99 12.65
CA GLU A 91 3.24 12.88 13.47
C GLU A 91 4.03 11.62 13.11
N ALA A 92 3.37 10.47 13.01
CA ALA A 92 4.00 9.19 12.69
C ALA A 92 4.71 9.21 11.32
N LEU A 93 4.06 9.69 10.28
CA LEU A 93 4.62 9.76 8.94
C LEU A 93 5.81 10.72 8.85
N LEU A 94 5.77 11.85 9.55
CA LEU A 94 6.85 12.83 9.51
C LEU A 94 8.05 12.44 10.36
N TRP A 95 7.84 11.79 11.50
CA TRP A 95 8.94 11.40 12.38
C TRP A 95 9.89 10.41 11.70
N GLN A 96 9.38 9.57 10.81
CA GLN A 96 10.14 8.50 10.16
C GLN A 96 10.85 8.92 8.86
N THR A 97 10.76 10.20 8.45
CA THR A 97 11.32 10.67 7.17
C THR A 97 12.85 10.61 7.09
N GLY A 98 13.57 10.67 8.24
CA GLY A 98 15.02 10.87 8.24
C GLY A 98 15.44 12.30 7.88
N ASP A 99 16.75 12.55 7.92
CA ASP A 99 17.31 13.91 7.75
C ASP A 99 17.13 14.47 6.32
N ASP A 100 17.12 13.58 5.33
CA ASP A 100 17.00 13.95 3.89
C ASP A 100 15.53 13.83 3.38
N PHE A 101 14.57 13.65 4.27
CA PHE A 101 13.16 13.48 3.92
C PHE A 101 12.90 12.37 2.88
N ASP A 102 13.62 11.26 2.98
CA ASP A 102 13.60 10.14 2.05
C ASP A 102 13.28 8.78 2.70
N TYR A 103 12.77 8.80 3.95
CA TYR A 103 12.47 7.61 4.73
C TYR A 103 13.68 6.67 4.90
N MET A 104 14.82 7.27 5.25
CA MET A 104 16.03 6.55 5.66
C MET A 104 16.50 6.97 7.07
N PRO A 105 15.68 6.80 8.11
CA PRO A 105 16.07 7.20 9.46
C PRO A 105 17.27 6.39 9.95
N PRO A 106 18.27 7.02 10.59
CA PRO A 106 19.54 6.36 10.97
C PRO A 106 19.37 5.14 11.87
N ASN A 107 18.31 5.08 12.68
CA ASN A 107 18.02 3.96 13.59
C ASN A 107 17.55 2.68 12.87
N GLN A 108 17.23 2.73 11.56
CA GLN A 108 16.77 1.60 10.77
C GLN A 108 17.84 0.97 9.86
N THR A 109 19.03 1.53 9.78
CA THR A 109 20.10 1.11 8.83
C THR A 109 20.46 -0.37 8.90
N LYS A 110 20.26 -1.05 10.04
CA LYS A 110 20.60 -2.47 10.21
C LYS A 110 19.65 -3.43 9.52
N THR A 111 18.45 -2.98 9.16
CA THR A 111 17.39 -3.82 8.57
C THR A 111 16.75 -3.20 7.34
N LEU A 112 17.12 -1.97 6.99
CA LEU A 112 16.45 -1.17 5.97
C LEU A 112 16.64 -1.75 4.56
N GLY A 113 15.53 -2.21 3.99
CA GLY A 113 15.40 -2.61 2.58
C GLY A 113 14.84 -1.51 1.69
N ASN A 114 14.96 -1.69 0.37
CA ASN A 114 14.32 -0.81 -0.59
C ASN A 114 12.79 -0.93 -0.55
N ASP A 115 12.26 -2.10 -0.23
CA ASP A 115 10.84 -2.35 0.01
C ASP A 115 10.34 -1.65 1.27
N ASP A 116 11.10 -1.73 2.38
CA ASP A 116 10.76 -1.04 3.62
C ASP A 116 10.65 0.47 3.39
N GLN A 117 11.67 1.07 2.78
CA GLN A 117 11.69 2.49 2.43
C GLN A 117 10.52 2.88 1.53
N SER A 118 10.23 2.07 0.51
CA SER A 118 9.13 2.34 -0.41
C SER A 118 7.78 2.31 0.27
N THR A 119 7.56 1.41 1.24
CA THR A 119 6.26 1.31 1.92
C THR A 119 5.90 2.62 2.61
N TRP A 120 6.84 3.30 3.25
CA TRP A 120 6.62 4.63 3.80
C TRP A 120 6.40 5.69 2.72
N ALA A 121 7.13 5.62 1.60
CA ALA A 121 6.90 6.51 0.46
C ALA A 121 5.53 6.33 -0.17
N LEU A 122 5.02 5.09 -0.22
CA LEU A 122 3.67 4.78 -0.71
C LEU A 122 2.60 5.34 0.23
N ALA A 123 2.84 5.36 1.55
CA ALA A 123 1.97 6.04 2.52
C ALA A 123 1.92 7.55 2.26
N ALA A 124 3.08 8.19 2.04
CA ALA A 124 3.15 9.60 1.66
C ALA A 124 2.45 9.87 0.32
N MET A 125 2.58 8.95 -0.65
CA MET A 125 1.89 9.08 -1.93
C MET A 125 0.36 8.96 -1.77
N THR A 126 -0.12 8.06 -0.92
CA THR A 126 -1.54 7.96 -0.56
C THR A 126 -2.03 9.24 0.09
N ALA A 127 -1.25 9.84 1.00
CA ALA A 127 -1.58 11.12 1.62
C ALA A 127 -1.69 12.25 0.57
N ALA A 128 -0.79 12.29 -0.42
CA ALA A 128 -0.87 13.24 -1.52
C ALA A 128 -2.14 13.04 -2.37
N GLU A 129 -2.42 11.82 -2.78
CA GLU A 129 -3.54 11.48 -3.68
C GLU A 129 -4.92 11.70 -3.05
N TYR A 130 -5.06 11.49 -1.74
CA TYR A 130 -6.31 11.75 -1.03
C TYR A 130 -6.43 13.17 -0.46
N GLY A 131 -5.38 13.99 -0.59
CA GLY A 131 -5.36 15.36 -0.06
C GLY A 131 -5.34 15.40 1.46
N PHE A 132 -4.60 14.47 2.08
CA PHE A 132 -4.35 14.51 3.52
C PHE A 132 -3.68 15.83 3.90
N PRO A 133 -4.01 16.46 5.05
CA PRO A 133 -3.43 17.74 5.44
C PRO A 133 -1.90 17.76 5.28
N SER A 134 -1.39 18.73 4.51
CA SER A 134 0.03 18.79 4.18
C SER A 134 0.86 19.32 5.35
N PRO A 135 2.07 18.77 5.58
CA PRO A 135 3.02 19.35 6.52
C PRO A 135 3.48 20.75 6.09
N PRO A 136 3.94 21.60 7.03
CA PRO A 136 4.32 22.98 6.71
C PRO A 136 5.62 23.09 5.89
N ASP A 137 6.58 22.16 6.08
CA ASP A 137 7.94 22.27 5.58
C ASP A 137 8.22 21.40 4.35
N VAL A 138 7.41 20.39 4.10
CA VAL A 138 7.56 19.43 3.00
C VAL A 138 6.19 18.95 2.54
N THR A 139 6.00 18.68 1.25
CA THR A 139 4.74 18.09 0.77
C THR A 139 4.83 16.57 0.74
N TRP A 140 3.69 15.89 0.88
CA TRP A 140 3.63 14.44 0.80
C TRP A 140 4.23 13.89 -0.50
N VAL A 141 3.96 14.57 -1.63
CA VAL A 141 4.53 14.16 -2.92
C VAL A 141 6.06 14.35 -2.97
N GLN A 142 6.63 15.36 -2.30
CA GLN A 142 8.10 15.52 -2.22
C GLN A 142 8.76 14.37 -1.47
N LEU A 143 8.16 13.89 -0.37
CA LEU A 143 8.67 12.71 0.34
C LEU A 143 8.71 11.48 -0.58
N ALA A 144 7.64 11.24 -1.33
CA ALA A 144 7.58 10.17 -2.32
C ALA A 144 8.62 10.32 -3.43
N GLN A 145 8.82 11.56 -3.93
CA GLN A 145 9.83 11.88 -4.96
C GLN A 145 11.27 11.69 -4.45
N ASN A 146 11.55 12.04 -3.20
CA ASN A 146 12.88 11.84 -2.61
C ASN A 146 13.23 10.35 -2.54
N VAL A 147 12.29 9.50 -2.11
CA VAL A 147 12.50 8.05 -2.11
C VAL A 147 12.68 7.51 -3.53
N PHE A 148 11.84 7.92 -4.48
CA PHE A 148 12.01 7.53 -5.87
C PHE A 148 13.41 7.88 -6.39
N ASN A 149 13.90 9.10 -6.14
CA ASN A 149 15.22 9.57 -6.59
C ASN A 149 16.35 8.73 -5.97
N THR A 150 16.27 8.41 -4.69
CA THR A 150 17.28 7.56 -4.03
C THR A 150 17.24 6.13 -4.55
N GLN A 151 16.05 5.59 -4.86
CA GLN A 151 15.92 4.23 -5.39
C GLN A 151 16.43 4.10 -6.81
N ILE A 152 16.12 5.03 -7.72
CA ILE A 152 16.64 4.96 -9.08
C ILE A 152 18.17 5.12 -9.13
N ALA A 153 18.76 5.88 -8.19
CA ALA A 153 20.21 5.98 -8.04
C ALA A 153 20.85 4.65 -7.57
N ARG A 154 20.08 3.77 -6.91
CA ARG A 154 20.50 2.42 -6.49
C ARG A 154 20.18 1.34 -7.52
N TRP A 155 19.61 1.68 -8.68
CA TRP A 155 19.36 0.71 -9.74
C TRP A 155 20.66 0.03 -10.17
N HIS A 156 20.77 -1.28 -9.97
CA HIS A 156 22.02 -2.01 -10.08
C HIS A 156 22.07 -2.85 -11.36
N ALA A 157 22.69 -2.29 -12.41
CA ALA A 157 22.75 -2.93 -13.73
C ALA A 157 23.86 -3.98 -13.87
N GLU A 158 24.85 -4.01 -12.98
CA GLU A 158 26.02 -4.91 -13.09
C GLU A 158 25.71 -6.38 -12.86
N THR A 159 24.59 -6.66 -12.18
CA THR A 159 24.08 -8.04 -11.97
C THR A 159 22.63 -8.14 -12.40
N CYS A 160 22.24 -9.28 -12.94
CA CYS A 160 20.87 -9.54 -13.40
C CYS A 160 20.35 -8.55 -14.46
N GLY A 161 21.21 -7.80 -15.14
CA GLY A 161 20.82 -6.80 -16.15
C GLY A 161 20.07 -5.59 -15.63
N GLY A 162 19.85 -5.44 -14.32
CA GLY A 162 19.06 -4.36 -13.73
C GLY A 162 18.47 -4.72 -12.36
N GLY A 163 17.56 -3.88 -11.89
CA GLY A 163 16.76 -4.14 -10.69
C GLY A 163 17.36 -3.60 -9.39
N LEU A 164 16.48 -3.30 -8.45
CA LEU A 164 16.85 -2.97 -7.08
C LEU A 164 17.22 -4.23 -6.30
N ARG A 165 18.20 -4.11 -5.43
CA ARG A 165 18.48 -5.11 -4.41
C ARG A 165 17.40 -5.06 -3.32
N TRP A 166 17.18 -6.15 -2.59
CA TRP A 166 16.30 -6.12 -1.42
C TRP A 166 16.86 -5.15 -0.37
N GLN A 167 18.04 -5.42 0.16
CA GLN A 167 18.65 -4.57 1.19
C GLN A 167 19.49 -3.44 0.60
N ILE A 168 19.48 -2.28 1.30
CA ILE A 168 20.21 -1.09 0.87
C ILE A 168 21.70 -1.18 1.24
N PHE A 169 22.01 -1.68 2.43
CA PHE A 169 23.38 -1.69 2.96
C PHE A 169 24.04 -3.05 2.76
N THR A 170 25.32 -3.04 2.38
CA THR A 170 26.11 -4.23 2.05
C THR A 170 26.29 -5.21 3.20
N PHE A 171 26.18 -4.73 4.44
CA PHE A 171 26.30 -5.55 5.66
C PHE A 171 24.99 -6.22 6.07
N ASN A 172 23.87 -5.90 5.42
CA ASN A 172 22.58 -6.51 5.73
C ASN A 172 22.43 -7.87 5.04
N THR A 173 21.89 -8.84 5.79
CA THR A 173 21.46 -10.11 5.19
C THR A 173 20.40 -9.86 4.13
N GLY A 174 20.58 -10.44 2.92
CA GLY A 174 19.70 -10.18 1.78
C GLY A 174 20.20 -9.09 0.81
N TYR A 175 21.34 -8.44 1.08
CA TYR A 175 21.93 -7.49 0.13
C TYR A 175 22.18 -8.09 -1.27
N ASN A 176 22.57 -9.37 -1.34
CA ASN A 176 22.79 -10.08 -2.61
C ASN A 176 21.51 -10.74 -3.16
N TYR A 177 20.36 -10.14 -2.92
CA TYR A 177 19.07 -10.63 -3.39
C TYR A 177 18.29 -9.49 -4.05
N LYS A 178 17.63 -9.78 -5.18
CA LYS A 178 16.68 -8.88 -5.86
C LYS A 178 15.31 -9.54 -5.82
N ASN A 179 14.34 -8.83 -5.26
CA ASN A 179 13.00 -9.36 -5.00
C ASN A 179 11.91 -8.57 -5.74
N SER A 180 10.78 -9.22 -5.92
CA SER A 180 9.63 -8.64 -6.59
C SER A 180 9.00 -7.50 -5.80
N ILE A 181 9.07 -7.54 -4.46
CA ILE A 181 8.42 -6.48 -3.67
C ILE A 181 9.18 -5.15 -3.76
N SER A 182 10.53 -5.13 -3.66
CA SER A 182 11.31 -3.90 -3.84
C SER A 182 11.13 -3.30 -5.24
N ASN A 183 11.15 -4.15 -6.26
CA ASN A 183 11.03 -3.70 -7.65
C ASN A 183 9.59 -3.36 -8.02
N GLY A 184 8.60 -4.10 -7.52
CA GLY A 184 7.18 -3.80 -7.65
C GLY A 184 6.78 -2.49 -6.96
N ASN A 185 7.33 -2.22 -5.76
CA ASN A 185 7.13 -0.94 -5.08
C ASN A 185 7.72 0.23 -5.90
N LEU A 186 8.87 0.03 -6.58
CA LEU A 186 9.40 1.05 -7.49
C LEU A 186 8.46 1.27 -8.68
N VAL A 187 7.91 0.19 -9.29
CA VAL A 187 6.90 0.31 -10.36
C VAL A 187 5.68 1.08 -9.86
N GLN A 188 5.17 0.71 -8.68
CA GLN A 188 4.01 1.36 -8.09
C GLN A 188 4.25 2.84 -7.77
N LEU A 189 5.37 3.17 -7.11
CA LEU A 189 5.72 4.54 -6.75
C LEU A 189 5.90 5.40 -8.00
N ALA A 190 6.62 4.89 -8.99
CA ALA A 190 6.85 5.57 -10.26
C ALA A 190 5.53 5.81 -11.03
N ALA A 191 4.68 4.80 -11.19
CA ALA A 191 3.39 4.95 -11.88
C ALA A 191 2.47 5.95 -11.18
N ARG A 192 2.40 5.93 -9.84
CA ARG A 192 1.62 6.89 -9.04
C ARG A 192 2.15 8.31 -9.17
N LEU A 193 3.47 8.51 -9.08
CA LEU A 193 4.11 9.82 -9.31
C LEU A 193 3.87 10.32 -10.73
N ALA A 194 3.94 9.46 -11.75
CA ALA A 194 3.63 9.83 -13.13
C ALA A 194 2.19 10.33 -13.28
N LEU A 195 1.22 9.58 -12.73
CA LEU A 195 -0.19 9.95 -12.80
C LEU A 195 -0.49 11.24 -12.02
N TYR A 196 0.13 11.42 -10.85
CA TYR A 196 -0.08 12.59 -10.00
C TYR A 196 0.54 13.86 -10.60
N THR A 197 1.80 13.77 -11.11
CA THR A 197 2.57 14.94 -11.56
C THR A 197 2.48 15.23 -13.05
N GLY A 198 2.13 14.23 -13.86
CA GLY A 198 2.19 14.31 -15.33
C GLY A 198 3.62 14.22 -15.88
N ASN A 199 4.65 13.93 -15.07
CA ASN A 199 6.04 13.84 -15.53
C ASN A 199 6.35 12.44 -16.07
N THR A 200 6.69 12.36 -17.36
CA THR A 200 6.95 11.10 -18.07
C THR A 200 8.19 10.36 -17.60
N THR A 201 9.16 11.03 -16.96
CA THR A 201 10.33 10.35 -16.37
C THR A 201 9.92 9.24 -15.40
N TYR A 202 8.86 9.45 -14.65
CA TYR A 202 8.34 8.42 -13.75
C TYR A 202 7.72 7.24 -14.51
N SER A 203 6.93 7.50 -15.56
CA SER A 203 6.37 6.40 -16.36
C SER A 203 7.46 5.59 -17.08
N ASP A 204 8.53 6.22 -17.54
CA ASP A 204 9.67 5.54 -18.17
C ASP A 204 10.36 4.58 -17.17
N TRP A 205 10.47 4.99 -15.90
CA TRP A 205 11.03 4.12 -14.86
C TRP A 205 10.07 2.98 -14.45
N ALA A 206 8.77 3.24 -14.41
CA ALA A 206 7.77 2.18 -14.18
C ALA A 206 7.87 1.11 -15.28
N GLN A 207 7.93 1.53 -16.56
CA GLN A 207 8.10 0.65 -17.70
C GLN A 207 9.40 -0.14 -17.61
N LYS A 208 10.54 0.52 -17.38
CA LYS A 208 11.85 -0.12 -17.24
C LYS A 208 11.89 -1.17 -16.13
N ALA A 209 11.28 -0.89 -14.99
CA ALA A 209 11.31 -1.81 -13.86
C ALA A 209 10.41 -3.02 -14.06
N VAL A 210 9.24 -2.85 -14.71
CA VAL A 210 8.35 -3.98 -15.00
C VAL A 210 8.92 -4.85 -16.13
N GLU A 211 9.45 -4.26 -17.18
CA GLU A 211 10.12 -5.00 -18.28
C GLU A 211 11.28 -5.83 -17.73
N TRP A 212 12.14 -5.24 -16.89
CA TRP A 212 13.20 -5.99 -16.24
C TRP A 212 12.67 -7.16 -15.42
N SER A 213 11.57 -6.98 -14.68
CA SER A 213 10.97 -8.05 -13.87
C SER A 213 10.39 -9.18 -14.72
N GLN A 214 9.86 -8.85 -15.91
CA GLN A 214 9.40 -9.85 -16.89
C GLN A 214 10.60 -10.56 -17.56
N ASP A 215 11.62 -9.82 -17.98
CA ASP A 215 12.79 -10.35 -18.68
C ASP A 215 13.56 -11.38 -17.86
N ILE A 216 13.68 -11.18 -16.54
CA ILE A 216 14.33 -12.16 -15.66
C ILE A 216 13.36 -13.24 -15.16
N GLY A 217 12.06 -13.15 -15.49
CA GLY A 217 11.04 -14.14 -15.17
C GLY A 217 10.43 -13.97 -13.77
N LEU A 218 10.65 -12.90 -13.04
CA LEU A 218 9.96 -12.62 -11.77
C LEU A 218 8.46 -12.42 -11.96
N ILE A 219 8.05 -11.89 -13.11
CA ILE A 219 6.66 -11.86 -13.57
C ILE A 219 6.56 -12.85 -14.74
N SER A 220 5.82 -13.95 -14.58
CA SER A 220 5.64 -14.94 -15.61
C SER A 220 4.66 -14.48 -16.69
N GLU A 221 4.67 -15.16 -17.85
CA GLU A 221 3.67 -14.95 -18.93
C GLU A 221 2.22 -15.20 -18.46
N GLN A 222 2.04 -15.99 -17.40
CA GLN A 222 0.74 -16.28 -16.81
C GLN A 222 0.37 -15.30 -15.68
N GLY A 223 1.19 -14.27 -15.43
CA GLY A 223 0.95 -13.26 -14.41
C GLY A 223 1.29 -13.67 -12.98
N GLN A 224 1.97 -14.80 -12.79
CA GLN A 224 2.48 -15.18 -11.47
C GLN A 224 3.65 -14.27 -11.12
N VAL A 225 3.71 -13.84 -9.87
CA VAL A 225 4.80 -13.00 -9.35
C VAL A 225 5.58 -13.83 -8.33
N PHE A 226 6.84 -14.11 -8.67
CA PHE A 226 7.74 -14.92 -7.86
C PHE A 226 8.57 -14.06 -6.92
N ASP A 227 9.03 -14.61 -5.81
CA ASP A 227 9.69 -13.89 -4.72
C ASP A 227 10.93 -13.12 -5.16
N GLY A 228 11.92 -13.78 -5.76
CA GLY A 228 13.16 -13.11 -6.13
C GLY A 228 14.26 -14.03 -6.60
N SER A 229 15.48 -13.49 -6.67
CA SER A 229 16.68 -14.24 -7.05
C SER A 229 17.97 -13.64 -6.48
N SER A 230 18.99 -14.49 -6.36
CA SER A 230 20.31 -14.10 -5.89
C SER A 230 21.17 -13.47 -6.99
N THR A 231 21.81 -12.34 -6.67
CA THR A 231 22.80 -11.70 -7.54
C THR A 231 24.09 -12.53 -7.67
N ASN A 232 24.39 -13.41 -6.71
CA ASN A 232 25.58 -14.28 -6.75
C ASN A 232 25.56 -15.25 -7.91
N ILE A 233 24.37 -15.59 -8.41
CA ILE A 233 24.16 -16.45 -9.58
C ILE A 233 23.62 -15.67 -10.78
N ASN A 234 23.75 -14.34 -10.74
CA ASN A 234 23.24 -13.44 -11.77
C ASN A 234 21.77 -13.68 -12.14
N CYS A 235 20.94 -13.95 -11.15
CA CYS A 235 19.51 -14.26 -11.25
C CYS A 235 19.15 -15.44 -12.16
N SER A 236 20.06 -16.40 -12.37
CA SER A 236 19.83 -17.55 -13.27
C SER A 236 18.84 -18.57 -12.73
N THR A 237 18.46 -18.50 -11.45
CA THR A 237 17.47 -19.39 -10.81
C THR A 237 16.60 -18.55 -9.89
N LEU A 238 15.28 -18.68 -10.04
CA LEU A 238 14.30 -17.93 -9.24
C LEU A 238 13.87 -18.72 -8.00
N ASN A 239 13.54 -17.98 -6.95
CA ASN A 239 12.70 -18.47 -5.87
C ASN A 239 11.23 -18.31 -6.30
N HIS A 240 10.57 -19.43 -6.60
CA HIS A 240 9.20 -19.43 -7.12
C HIS A 240 8.11 -19.33 -6.03
N VAL A 241 8.46 -18.99 -4.79
CA VAL A 241 7.46 -18.68 -3.77
C VAL A 241 6.66 -17.48 -4.25
N GLN A 242 5.35 -17.53 -4.06
CA GLN A 242 4.43 -16.46 -4.39
C GLN A 242 3.84 -15.88 -3.11
N TRP A 243 3.88 -14.54 -2.98
CA TRP A 243 3.37 -13.78 -1.85
C TRP A 243 2.29 -12.81 -2.30
N THR A 244 1.24 -12.68 -1.51
CA THR A 244 0.18 -11.70 -1.78
C THR A 244 0.72 -10.27 -1.83
N SER A 245 1.78 -9.96 -1.06
CA SER A 245 2.43 -8.65 -1.08
C SER A 245 3.12 -8.36 -2.41
N ALA A 246 3.90 -9.30 -2.94
CA ALA A 246 4.62 -9.13 -4.20
C ALA A 246 3.64 -8.99 -5.38
N ALA A 247 2.61 -9.85 -5.44
CA ALA A 247 1.57 -9.76 -6.45
C ALA A 247 0.79 -8.43 -6.35
N GLY A 248 0.43 -8.02 -5.15
CA GLY A 248 -0.35 -6.81 -4.91
C GLY A 248 0.39 -5.53 -5.30
N THR A 249 1.69 -5.42 -4.97
CA THR A 249 2.44 -4.21 -5.31
C THR A 249 2.66 -4.06 -6.82
N VAL A 250 2.99 -5.16 -7.52
CA VAL A 250 3.13 -5.15 -8.99
C VAL A 250 1.81 -4.84 -9.67
N LEU A 251 0.71 -5.45 -9.22
CA LEU A 251 -0.63 -5.20 -9.75
C LEU A 251 -1.04 -3.73 -9.56
N THR A 252 -0.82 -3.15 -8.38
CA THR A 252 -1.13 -1.73 -8.13
C THR A 252 -0.35 -0.84 -9.10
N GLY A 253 0.96 -1.07 -9.27
CA GLY A 253 1.78 -0.31 -10.21
C GLY A 253 1.26 -0.40 -11.65
N ALA A 254 0.89 -1.60 -12.09
CA ALA A 254 0.34 -1.82 -13.43
C ALA A 254 -1.01 -1.10 -13.63
N VAL A 255 -1.89 -1.08 -12.62
CA VAL A 255 -3.19 -0.38 -12.68
C VAL A 255 -3.01 1.13 -12.80
N TYR A 256 -2.11 1.73 -12.03
CA TYR A 256 -1.83 3.17 -12.14
C TYR A 256 -1.20 3.52 -13.50
N ALA A 257 -0.28 2.69 -14.00
CA ALA A 257 0.31 2.86 -15.32
C ALA A 257 -0.71 2.69 -16.45
N ALA A 258 -1.65 1.75 -16.35
CA ALA A 258 -2.75 1.60 -17.31
C ALA A 258 -3.65 2.84 -17.39
N ASN A 259 -3.78 3.59 -16.29
CA ASN A 259 -4.51 4.87 -16.32
C ASN A 259 -3.74 5.98 -17.04
N LEU A 260 -2.41 5.93 -17.13
CA LEU A 260 -1.62 6.82 -18.00
C LEU A 260 -1.81 6.48 -19.48
N ASP A 261 -1.82 5.20 -19.84
CA ASP A 261 -2.00 4.71 -21.22
C ASP A 261 -3.34 5.08 -21.82
N ARG A 262 -4.39 5.29 -21.02
CA ARG A 262 -5.71 5.78 -21.50
C ARG A 262 -5.61 7.06 -22.33
N LEU A 263 -4.55 7.85 -22.10
CA LEU A 263 -4.29 9.08 -22.85
C LEU A 263 -3.63 8.81 -24.20
N THR A 264 -3.05 7.62 -24.41
CA THR A 264 -2.24 7.26 -25.58
C THR A 264 -2.85 6.18 -26.47
N SER A 265 -3.98 5.57 -26.05
CA SER A 265 -4.62 4.42 -26.72
C SER A 265 -3.76 3.15 -26.80
N ALA A 266 -2.73 3.04 -25.96
CA ALA A 266 -1.95 1.82 -25.79
C ALA A 266 -2.68 0.87 -24.82
N ASP A 267 -2.66 -0.46 -25.10
CA ASP A 267 -3.33 -1.49 -24.28
C ASP A 267 -2.31 -2.37 -23.51
N THR A 268 -1.05 -1.97 -23.47
CA THR A 268 0.04 -2.79 -22.91
C THR A 268 -0.14 -3.02 -21.42
N TRP A 269 -0.33 -1.95 -20.66
CA TRP A 269 -0.52 -2.02 -19.23
C TRP A 269 -1.87 -2.64 -18.84
N ALA A 270 -2.93 -2.35 -19.58
CA ALA A 270 -4.23 -2.97 -19.35
C ALA A 270 -4.19 -4.49 -19.58
N SER A 271 -3.44 -4.96 -20.60
CA SER A 271 -3.20 -6.39 -20.81
C SER A 271 -2.43 -7.01 -19.65
N LEU A 272 -1.38 -6.33 -19.17
CA LEU A 272 -0.61 -6.81 -18.01
C LEU A 272 -1.48 -6.88 -16.74
N VAL A 273 -2.34 -5.88 -16.49
CA VAL A 273 -3.30 -5.92 -15.36
C VAL A 273 -4.18 -7.16 -15.42
N ARG A 274 -4.78 -7.45 -16.57
CA ARG A 274 -5.60 -8.67 -16.75
C ARG A 274 -4.81 -9.93 -16.44
N THR A 275 -3.59 -10.01 -16.95
CA THR A 275 -2.71 -11.17 -16.73
C THR A 275 -2.32 -11.32 -15.25
N LEU A 276 -1.98 -10.22 -14.57
CA LEU A 276 -1.64 -10.23 -13.14
C LEU A 276 -2.83 -10.61 -12.25
N VAL A 277 -4.04 -10.15 -12.57
CA VAL A 277 -5.25 -10.57 -11.85
C VAL A 277 -5.50 -12.06 -12.02
N ALA A 278 -5.36 -12.60 -13.25
CA ALA A 278 -5.47 -14.03 -13.49
C ALA A 278 -4.40 -14.82 -12.74
N GLY A 279 -3.13 -14.34 -12.71
CA GLY A 279 -2.05 -14.95 -11.94
C GLY A 279 -2.25 -14.92 -10.42
N SER A 280 -3.09 -13.99 -9.93
CA SER A 280 -3.42 -13.88 -8.51
C SER A 280 -4.48 -14.87 -8.02
N ASP A 281 -5.08 -15.68 -8.89
CA ASP A 281 -6.08 -16.70 -8.52
C ASP A 281 -5.54 -17.72 -7.50
N VAL A 282 -4.23 -17.97 -7.51
CA VAL A 282 -3.55 -18.83 -6.52
C VAL A 282 -3.77 -18.38 -5.06
N PHE A 283 -4.06 -17.09 -4.85
CA PHE A 283 -4.31 -16.52 -3.52
C PHE A 283 -5.79 -16.55 -3.11
N THR A 284 -6.64 -17.26 -3.85
CA THR A 284 -8.07 -17.37 -3.53
C THR A 284 -8.47 -18.83 -3.28
N SER A 285 -9.37 -19.02 -2.33
CA SER A 285 -10.06 -20.28 -2.08
C SER A 285 -11.54 -19.99 -1.87
N ASN A 286 -12.39 -20.41 -2.83
CA ASN A 286 -13.82 -20.06 -2.85
C ASN A 286 -14.08 -18.55 -2.74
N ASP A 287 -13.34 -17.75 -3.52
CA ASP A 287 -13.35 -16.28 -3.51
C ASP A 287 -12.93 -15.64 -2.16
N ILE A 288 -12.27 -16.38 -1.28
CA ILE A 288 -11.70 -15.87 -0.03
C ILE A 288 -10.18 -15.77 -0.21
N LEU A 289 -9.62 -14.60 0.05
CA LEU A 289 -8.17 -14.37 0.00
C LEU A 289 -7.47 -15.06 1.16
N TYR A 290 -6.32 -15.67 0.84
CA TYR A 290 -5.43 -16.30 1.81
C TYR A 290 -3.96 -16.21 1.36
N GLU A 291 -3.02 -16.30 2.32
CA GLU A 291 -1.58 -16.34 1.99
C GLU A 291 -1.17 -17.77 1.70
N VAL A 292 -1.09 -18.12 0.41
CA VAL A 292 -0.91 -19.48 -0.06
C VAL A 292 0.38 -20.14 0.45
N ALA A 293 1.43 -19.34 0.66
CA ALA A 293 2.75 -19.86 1.00
C ALA A 293 2.87 -20.31 2.46
N CYS A 294 2.04 -19.81 3.38
CA CYS A 294 2.21 -20.08 4.81
C CYS A 294 0.91 -20.38 5.58
N GLU A 295 -0.26 -19.84 5.20
CA GLU A 295 -1.51 -20.08 5.94
C GLU A 295 -1.91 -21.55 6.01
N PRO A 296 -1.81 -22.37 4.91
CA PRO A 296 -2.18 -23.78 4.98
C PRO A 296 -1.34 -24.59 5.96
N SER A 297 -0.12 -24.13 6.26
CA SER A 297 0.81 -24.76 7.18
C SER A 297 0.83 -24.15 8.58
N HIS A 298 0.02 -23.09 8.80
CA HIS A 298 -0.03 -22.30 10.04
C HIS A 298 1.34 -21.83 10.54
N ASN A 299 2.22 -21.43 9.59
CA ASN A 299 3.61 -21.04 9.89
C ASN A 299 3.96 -19.64 9.36
N CYS A 300 2.96 -18.81 9.04
CA CYS A 300 3.20 -17.41 8.72
C CYS A 300 3.92 -16.71 9.89
N ASN A 301 5.00 -16.03 9.57
CA ASN A 301 5.68 -15.15 10.53
C ASN A 301 4.98 -13.77 10.59
N VAL A 302 5.49 -12.88 11.42
CA VAL A 302 4.88 -11.56 11.65
C VAL A 302 4.76 -10.73 10.37
N ASP A 303 5.78 -10.74 9.50
CA ASP A 303 5.77 -10.10 8.19
C ASP A 303 4.59 -10.56 7.32
N GLN A 304 4.50 -11.88 7.17
CA GLN A 304 3.62 -12.55 6.23
C GLN A 304 2.14 -12.35 6.59
N LEU A 305 1.85 -12.15 7.87
CA LEU A 305 0.50 -11.89 8.36
C LEU A 305 -0.09 -10.55 7.84
N ALA A 306 0.78 -9.60 7.46
CA ALA A 306 0.36 -8.32 6.90
C ALA A 306 0.23 -8.32 5.36
N PHE A 307 0.73 -9.34 4.68
CA PHE A 307 0.87 -9.34 3.21
C PHE A 307 -0.48 -9.27 2.47
N LYS A 308 -1.52 -9.93 2.99
CA LYS A 308 -2.86 -9.89 2.39
C LYS A 308 -3.43 -8.49 2.26
N ALA A 309 -3.12 -7.59 3.19
CA ALA A 309 -3.56 -6.19 3.13
C ALA A 309 -3.16 -5.53 1.81
N ILE A 310 -1.96 -5.84 1.30
CA ILE A 310 -1.41 -5.25 0.07
C ILE A 310 -2.16 -5.76 -1.16
N LEU A 311 -2.47 -7.06 -1.25
CA LEU A 311 -3.24 -7.62 -2.37
C LEU A 311 -4.70 -7.15 -2.35
N VAL A 312 -5.33 -7.10 -1.17
CA VAL A 312 -6.69 -6.54 -1.01
C VAL A 312 -6.76 -5.12 -1.59
N ARG A 313 -5.81 -4.27 -1.20
CA ARG A 313 -5.71 -2.89 -1.72
C ARG A 313 -5.50 -2.86 -3.23
N ALA A 314 -4.65 -3.73 -3.76
CA ALA A 314 -4.39 -3.83 -5.19
C ALA A 314 -5.64 -4.20 -5.98
N LEU A 315 -6.40 -5.18 -5.49
CA LEU A 315 -7.67 -5.58 -6.11
C LEU A 315 -8.72 -4.45 -6.03
N ALA A 316 -8.80 -3.75 -4.89
CA ALA A 316 -9.69 -2.58 -4.77
C ALA A 316 -9.30 -1.48 -5.77
N ASN A 317 -8.01 -1.14 -5.86
CA ASN A 317 -7.52 -0.17 -6.84
C ASN A 317 -7.80 -0.61 -8.29
N THR A 318 -7.65 -1.91 -8.59
CA THR A 318 -7.95 -2.47 -9.92
C THR A 318 -9.42 -2.29 -10.26
N ARG A 319 -10.33 -2.52 -9.32
CA ARG A 319 -11.77 -2.31 -9.50
C ARG A 319 -12.12 -0.84 -9.68
N ASP A 320 -11.53 0.04 -8.85
CA ASP A 320 -11.97 1.42 -8.67
C ASP A 320 -11.31 2.39 -9.68
N LEU A 321 -10.06 2.15 -10.05
CA LEU A 321 -9.32 2.96 -11.04
C LEU A 321 -9.58 2.50 -12.49
N THR A 322 -10.70 1.85 -12.75
CA THR A 322 -11.00 1.13 -13.99
C THR A 322 -10.60 1.87 -15.26
N PHE A 323 -9.80 1.20 -16.05
CA PHE A 323 -9.61 1.42 -17.47
C PHE A 323 -10.83 0.96 -18.30
N ASP A 324 -11.88 0.45 -17.67
CA ASP A 324 -13.02 -0.22 -18.28
C ASP A 324 -14.23 0.70 -18.59
N HIS A 325 -14.10 2.02 -18.37
CA HIS A 325 -15.16 2.98 -18.74
C HIS A 325 -15.39 3.14 -20.27
N GLN A 326 -14.70 2.39 -21.13
CA GLN A 326 -14.91 2.41 -22.57
C GLN A 326 -15.76 1.26 -23.13
N THR A 327 -16.24 0.34 -22.32
CA THR A 327 -17.03 -0.79 -22.82
C THR A 327 -18.55 -0.59 -22.75
N THR A 328 -19.04 0.60 -23.06
CA THR A 328 -20.44 0.73 -23.55
C THR A 328 -20.56 0.38 -25.03
N ALA A 329 -19.49 -0.03 -25.69
CA ALA A 329 -19.56 -0.52 -27.07
C ALA A 329 -18.59 -1.70 -27.29
N SER A 330 -19.12 -2.91 -27.25
CA SER A 330 -18.63 -4.12 -27.92
C SER A 330 -17.20 -4.60 -27.60
N HIS A 331 -16.96 -5.21 -26.45
CA HIS A 331 -16.07 -6.37 -26.38
C HIS A 331 -16.48 -7.26 -25.19
N ASN A 332 -17.23 -8.32 -25.52
CA ASN A 332 -17.43 -9.48 -24.64
C ASN A 332 -16.12 -10.30 -24.58
N GLU A 333 -15.08 -9.81 -23.97
CA GLU A 333 -13.95 -10.64 -23.59
C GLU A 333 -14.13 -11.10 -22.16
N SER A 334 -14.65 -12.30 -22.02
CA SER A 334 -14.68 -13.07 -20.79
C SER A 334 -13.25 -13.51 -20.48
N ILE A 335 -12.65 -12.96 -19.43
CA ILE A 335 -11.42 -13.52 -18.87
C ILE A 335 -11.86 -14.68 -17.97
N PRO A 336 -11.44 -15.92 -18.23
CA PRO A 336 -11.71 -17.00 -17.32
C PRO A 336 -10.80 -16.83 -16.09
N ILE A 337 -11.34 -16.31 -15.01
CA ILE A 337 -10.75 -16.48 -13.70
C ILE A 337 -11.13 -17.89 -13.26
N SER A 338 -10.16 -18.79 -13.27
CA SER A 338 -10.37 -20.17 -12.87
C SER A 338 -10.43 -20.25 -11.35
N THR A 339 -11.64 -20.32 -10.82
CA THR A 339 -11.83 -20.77 -9.43
C THR A 339 -11.94 -22.29 -9.43
N ASN A 340 -10.87 -23.00 -9.09
CA ASN A 340 -10.85 -24.45 -8.82
C ASN A 340 -11.73 -25.32 -9.76
N GLY A 341 -11.58 -25.18 -11.07
CA GLY A 341 -12.16 -26.10 -12.05
C GLY A 341 -13.63 -25.86 -12.40
N SER A 342 -14.27 -24.82 -11.92
CA SER A 342 -15.59 -24.38 -12.39
C SER A 342 -15.44 -23.15 -13.28
N ALA A 343 -15.77 -23.29 -14.56
CA ALA A 343 -15.82 -22.16 -15.49
C ALA A 343 -16.83 -21.12 -14.97
N VAL A 344 -16.32 -19.97 -14.53
CA VAL A 344 -17.16 -18.83 -14.17
C VAL A 344 -17.73 -18.26 -15.47
N THR A 345 -19.03 -18.32 -15.62
CA THR A 345 -19.76 -17.68 -16.74
C THR A 345 -19.53 -16.18 -16.66
N SER A 346 -18.91 -15.64 -17.70
CA SER A 346 -18.76 -14.24 -18.12
C SER A 346 -19.29 -13.16 -17.16
N GLY A 347 -18.57 -12.90 -16.06
CA GLY A 347 -18.60 -11.64 -15.34
C GLY A 347 -17.50 -10.73 -15.87
N SER A 348 -17.66 -9.43 -15.78
CA SER A 348 -16.58 -8.48 -16.05
C SER A 348 -15.44 -8.69 -15.04
N LEU A 349 -14.22 -8.26 -15.37
CA LEU A 349 -13.09 -8.26 -14.41
C LEU A 349 -13.47 -7.56 -13.08
N HIS A 350 -14.21 -6.47 -13.18
CA HIS A 350 -14.80 -5.75 -12.07
C HIS A 350 -15.68 -6.64 -11.19
N ASP A 351 -16.59 -7.44 -11.77
CA ASP A 351 -17.52 -8.29 -11.01
C ASP A 351 -16.77 -9.41 -10.29
N SER A 352 -15.78 -9.99 -10.93
CA SER A 352 -14.94 -11.05 -10.32
C SER A 352 -14.15 -10.52 -9.13
N ILE A 353 -13.48 -9.37 -9.28
CA ILE A 353 -12.76 -8.72 -8.18
C ILE A 353 -13.72 -8.33 -7.06
N ASN A 354 -14.89 -7.79 -7.40
CA ASN A 354 -15.90 -7.41 -6.42
C ASN A 354 -16.43 -8.63 -5.65
N ALA A 355 -16.59 -9.79 -6.30
CA ALA A 355 -16.96 -11.04 -5.64
C ALA A 355 -15.89 -11.46 -4.60
N ILE A 356 -14.62 -11.47 -4.98
CA ILE A 356 -13.48 -11.79 -4.10
C ILE A 356 -13.44 -10.83 -2.89
N LEU A 357 -13.50 -9.53 -3.12
CA LEU A 357 -13.44 -8.54 -2.04
C LEU A 357 -14.63 -8.65 -1.06
N ARG A 358 -15.82 -8.86 -1.58
CA ARG A 358 -17.03 -9.00 -0.74
C ARG A 358 -17.05 -10.32 0.03
N THR A 359 -16.64 -11.43 -0.58
CA THR A 359 -16.59 -12.74 0.09
C THR A 359 -15.49 -12.73 1.15
N SER A 360 -14.32 -12.19 0.82
CA SER A 360 -13.22 -12.02 1.78
C SER A 360 -13.60 -11.13 2.96
N ALA A 361 -14.35 -10.03 2.75
CA ALA A 361 -14.76 -9.14 3.82
C ALA A 361 -15.73 -9.84 4.83
N ARG A 362 -16.66 -10.66 4.32
CA ARG A 362 -17.54 -11.46 5.20
C ARG A 362 -16.75 -12.51 5.97
N ALA A 363 -15.81 -13.18 5.32
CA ALA A 363 -14.96 -14.19 5.93
C ALA A 363 -14.02 -13.55 6.98
N ALA A 364 -13.43 -12.41 6.69
CA ALA A 364 -12.64 -11.64 7.63
C ALA A 364 -13.46 -11.21 8.85
N ALA A 365 -14.65 -10.65 8.67
CA ALA A 365 -15.53 -10.26 9.77
C ALA A 365 -15.93 -11.47 10.64
N ALA A 366 -16.22 -12.63 10.05
CA ALA A 366 -16.46 -13.85 10.78
C ALA A 366 -15.24 -14.33 11.58
N SER A 367 -14.02 -14.12 11.07
CA SER A 367 -12.77 -14.42 11.79
C SER A 367 -12.45 -13.38 12.89
N CYS A 368 -13.08 -12.20 12.88
CA CYS A 368 -12.98 -11.21 13.93
C CYS A 368 -13.95 -11.54 15.07
N SER A 369 -13.66 -12.61 15.80
CA SER A 369 -14.46 -13.12 16.94
C SER A 369 -13.61 -13.47 18.16
N GLY A 370 -12.35 -13.02 18.17
CA GLY A 370 -11.39 -13.29 19.23
C GLY A 370 -11.28 -12.17 20.27
N GLY A 371 -10.31 -12.35 21.18
CA GLY A 371 -10.04 -11.36 22.23
C GLY A 371 -11.08 -11.33 23.34
N ALA A 372 -10.86 -10.40 24.27
CA ALA A 372 -11.78 -10.21 25.42
C ALA A 372 -13.08 -9.51 25.03
N ASP A 373 -13.04 -8.73 23.97
CA ASP A 373 -14.17 -7.98 23.41
C ASP A 373 -14.97 -8.78 22.36
N GLY A 374 -14.42 -9.93 21.90
CA GLY A 374 -15.06 -10.76 20.90
C GLY A 374 -14.96 -10.23 19.47
N THR A 375 -14.02 -9.26 19.19
CA THR A 375 -13.89 -8.61 17.88
C THR A 375 -12.47 -8.63 17.30
N THR A 376 -11.50 -9.18 18.04
CA THR A 376 -10.13 -9.36 17.56
C THR A 376 -10.10 -10.27 16.33
N CYS A 377 -9.39 -9.83 15.28
CA CYS A 377 -9.36 -10.53 14.00
C CYS A 377 -8.27 -11.61 13.93
N GLY A 378 -8.59 -12.73 13.29
CA GLY A 378 -7.67 -13.83 12.99
C GLY A 378 -7.06 -13.68 11.58
N SER A 379 -6.02 -14.48 11.30
CA SER A 379 -5.34 -14.48 10.00
C SER A 379 -6.02 -15.37 8.95
N VAL A 380 -6.61 -16.51 9.36
CA VAL A 380 -7.14 -17.55 8.46
C VAL A 380 -8.62 -17.32 8.19
N TRP A 381 -8.94 -16.54 7.19
CA TRP A 381 -10.31 -16.17 6.85
C TRP A 381 -11.15 -17.35 6.32
N THR A 382 -10.51 -18.32 5.67
CA THR A 382 -11.17 -19.49 5.11
C THR A 382 -11.86 -20.38 6.15
N ASN A 383 -11.51 -20.23 7.43
CA ASN A 383 -12.14 -20.97 8.53
C ASN A 383 -13.42 -20.29 9.03
N ALA A 384 -13.68 -19.03 8.66
CA ALA A 384 -14.84 -18.24 9.10
C ALA A 384 -15.02 -18.18 10.64
N THR A 385 -13.95 -18.35 11.40
CA THR A 385 -13.87 -18.26 12.86
C THR A 385 -12.48 -17.77 13.26
N TRP A 386 -12.37 -17.23 14.45
CA TRP A 386 -11.06 -16.85 14.98
C TRP A 386 -10.14 -18.06 15.12
N ASP A 387 -8.94 -17.94 14.58
CA ASP A 387 -7.92 -19.00 14.54
C ASP A 387 -6.96 -18.98 15.75
N GLY A 388 -7.23 -18.11 16.73
CA GLY A 388 -6.38 -17.94 17.91
C GLY A 388 -5.20 -17.00 17.69
N SER A 389 -4.97 -16.50 16.45
CA SER A 389 -3.93 -15.52 16.16
C SER A 389 -4.41 -14.10 16.48
N TYR A 390 -3.46 -13.22 16.76
CA TYR A 390 -3.69 -11.80 17.04
C TYR A 390 -2.45 -11.00 16.69
N GLY A 391 -2.64 -9.85 16.10
CA GLY A 391 -1.53 -8.95 15.83
C GLY A 391 -1.83 -7.91 14.74
N LEU A 392 -0.82 -7.06 14.48
CA LEU A 392 -0.94 -5.94 13.56
C LEU A 392 -1.33 -6.39 12.14
N GLY A 393 -0.69 -7.45 11.62
CA GLY A 393 -0.95 -7.93 10.26
C GLY A 393 -2.37 -8.43 10.07
N GLN A 394 -2.96 -9.10 11.08
CA GLN A 394 -4.35 -9.57 11.06
C GLN A 394 -5.32 -8.39 11.00
N GLU A 395 -5.14 -7.42 11.88
CA GLU A 395 -6.01 -6.25 11.97
C GLU A 395 -5.89 -5.36 10.72
N LEU A 396 -4.67 -5.17 10.18
CA LEU A 396 -4.47 -4.42 8.93
C LEU A 396 -5.11 -5.12 7.73
N SER A 397 -5.00 -6.45 7.65
CA SER A 397 -5.64 -7.21 6.58
C SER A 397 -7.16 -7.11 6.65
N ALA A 398 -7.74 -7.17 7.85
CA ALA A 398 -9.17 -6.98 8.07
C ALA A 398 -9.61 -5.53 7.75
N LEU A 399 -8.86 -4.54 8.24
CA LEU A 399 -9.12 -3.12 7.93
C LEU A 399 -9.15 -2.89 6.42
N GLU A 400 -8.14 -3.35 5.69
CA GLU A 400 -8.05 -3.13 4.25
C GLU A 400 -9.21 -3.78 3.48
N VAL A 401 -9.64 -4.98 3.86
CA VAL A 401 -10.77 -5.61 3.17
C VAL A 401 -12.12 -4.97 3.52
N PHE A 402 -12.27 -4.37 4.70
CA PHE A 402 -13.46 -3.56 5.02
C PHE A 402 -13.44 -2.26 4.22
N LEU A 403 -12.32 -1.53 4.21
CA LEU A 403 -12.15 -0.30 3.40
C LEU A 403 -12.36 -0.55 1.90
N ALA A 404 -11.92 -1.69 1.38
CA ALA A 404 -12.14 -2.09 -0.01
C ALA A 404 -13.63 -2.24 -0.39
N ASN A 405 -14.53 -2.35 0.57
CA ASN A 405 -15.97 -2.44 0.34
C ASN A 405 -16.72 -1.11 0.54
N LEU A 406 -16.01 -0.02 0.84
CA LEU A 406 -16.56 1.32 0.82
C LEU A 406 -16.61 1.90 -0.61
N PRO A 407 -17.46 2.90 -0.88
CA PRO A 407 -17.44 3.61 -2.15
C PRO A 407 -16.07 4.22 -2.44
N ALA A 408 -15.58 4.04 -3.66
CA ALA A 408 -14.33 4.63 -4.12
C ALA A 408 -14.36 6.16 -4.01
N LYS A 409 -13.21 6.75 -3.66
CA LYS A 409 -13.02 8.20 -3.64
C LYS A 409 -12.16 8.61 -4.83
N VAL A 410 -12.52 9.72 -5.46
CA VAL A 410 -11.74 10.29 -6.56
C VAL A 410 -10.39 10.78 -6.02
N LEU A 411 -9.32 10.30 -6.64
CA LEU A 411 -7.97 10.75 -6.33
C LEU A 411 -7.72 12.14 -6.93
N ILE A 412 -6.99 12.98 -6.20
CA ILE A 412 -6.53 14.26 -6.69
C ILE A 412 -5.18 14.12 -7.42
N ASN A 413 -4.90 15.05 -8.31
CA ASN A 413 -3.58 15.19 -8.95
C ASN A 413 -3.08 16.63 -8.79
N ALA A 414 -1.81 16.88 -9.13
CA ALA A 414 -1.18 18.19 -8.95
C ALA A 414 -1.91 19.33 -9.69
N ASN A 415 -2.68 19.02 -10.74
CA ASN A 415 -3.41 20.00 -11.54
C ASN A 415 -4.85 20.25 -11.03
N SER A 416 -5.35 19.49 -10.06
CA SER A 416 -6.71 19.63 -9.52
C SER A 416 -6.85 20.66 -8.40
N THR A 417 -5.78 21.33 -8.00
CA THR A 417 -5.77 22.30 -6.87
C THR A 417 -6.30 23.69 -7.20
N THR A 418 -7.16 23.86 -8.21
CA THR A 418 -7.86 25.12 -8.47
C THR A 418 -9.33 25.06 -8.02
N GLY A 419 -9.56 24.93 -6.72
CA GLY A 419 -10.90 25.03 -6.16
C GLY A 419 -10.84 25.00 -4.63
N SER A 420 -10.77 26.16 -3.97
CA SER A 420 -11.09 26.30 -2.54
C SER A 420 -12.42 25.64 -2.22
N PRO A 421 -12.57 24.98 -1.07
CA PRO A 421 -13.87 24.46 -0.64
C PRO A 421 -14.82 25.63 -0.41
N THR A 422 -15.77 25.83 -1.33
CA THR A 422 -16.89 26.74 -1.11
C THR A 422 -17.80 26.10 -0.07
N THR A 423 -17.81 26.66 1.12
CA THR A 423 -18.87 26.47 2.11
C THR A 423 -20.22 26.76 1.44
N SER A 424 -21.07 25.77 1.39
CA SER A 424 -22.46 25.86 0.94
C SER A 424 -23.26 26.76 1.88
N GLY A 425 -23.33 28.03 1.55
CA GLY A 425 -24.27 28.99 2.13
C GLY A 425 -25.50 29.09 1.22
N ASN A 426 -26.66 28.71 1.75
CA ASN A 426 -27.95 28.83 1.14
C ASN A 426 -28.26 30.35 0.91
N GLY A 427 -28.41 30.76 -0.38
CA GLY A 427 -28.68 32.15 -0.74
C GLY A 427 -29.42 32.22 -2.08
N THR A 428 -30.61 32.69 -2.01
CA THR A 428 -31.67 32.91 -2.98
C THR A 428 -31.20 33.67 -4.23
N VAL A 429 -31.63 33.15 -5.41
CA VAL A 429 -31.42 33.74 -6.73
C VAL A 429 -32.26 35.01 -6.90
N THR A 430 -31.66 36.11 -7.35
CA THR A 430 -32.32 37.19 -8.08
C THR A 430 -31.56 37.48 -9.38
N THR A 431 -32.28 37.46 -10.46
CA THR A 431 -31.90 37.75 -11.85
C THR A 431 -31.63 39.24 -12.08
N GLY A 432 -30.61 39.56 -12.89
CA GLY A 432 -30.51 40.92 -13.47
C GLY A 432 -29.19 41.21 -14.21
N GLY A 433 -29.18 41.17 -15.52
CA GLY A 433 -28.69 42.24 -16.40
C GLY A 433 -27.21 42.29 -16.85
N ASN A 434 -27.00 41.93 -18.09
CA ASN A 434 -26.23 42.57 -19.18
C ASN A 434 -24.93 43.35 -18.92
N GLY A 435 -23.86 43.05 -19.68
CA GLY A 435 -22.79 44.03 -20.00
C GLY A 435 -21.45 43.45 -20.45
N SER A 436 -21.28 43.27 -21.76
CA SER A 436 -20.15 43.63 -22.66
C SER A 436 -18.68 43.41 -22.29
N SER A 437 -18.08 42.67 -23.17
CA SER A 437 -16.69 42.48 -23.63
C SER A 437 -15.64 43.58 -23.36
N THR A 438 -14.39 43.17 -23.00
CA THR A 438 -13.17 43.67 -23.67
C THR A 438 -11.98 42.69 -23.47
N SER A 439 -11.29 42.46 -24.58
CA SER A 439 -10.04 41.71 -24.74
C SER A 439 -8.83 42.42 -24.15
N GLY A 440 -7.89 41.70 -23.54
CA GLY A 440 -6.61 42.21 -23.12
C GLY A 440 -5.51 41.15 -23.23
N SER A 441 -4.55 41.43 -24.08
CA SER A 441 -3.40 40.61 -24.47
C SER A 441 -2.45 40.28 -23.32
N ALA A 442 -1.89 39.07 -23.37
CA ALA A 442 -0.84 38.57 -22.48
C ALA A 442 0.52 39.22 -22.84
N VAL A 443 1.26 39.61 -21.80
CA VAL A 443 2.70 39.95 -21.90
C VAL A 443 3.47 38.78 -21.25
N VAL A 444 4.36 38.22 -22.06
CA VAL A 444 5.39 37.25 -21.67
C VAL A 444 6.51 37.98 -20.94
N ASN A 445 6.88 37.56 -19.75
CA ASN A 445 8.06 38.01 -19.05
C ASN A 445 9.02 36.82 -18.81
N THR A 446 10.08 36.78 -19.57
CA THR A 446 11.25 35.93 -19.35
C THR A 446 12.18 36.67 -18.37
N ASN A 447 12.59 36.03 -17.29
CA ASN A 447 13.71 36.50 -16.48
C ASN A 447 14.74 35.38 -16.32
N ASP A 448 15.84 35.55 -17.02
CA ASP A 448 17.13 34.89 -16.81
C ASP A 448 17.72 35.31 -15.46
N ALA A 449 18.17 34.37 -14.65
CA ALA A 449 18.95 34.64 -13.46
C ALA A 449 20.41 34.18 -13.67
N VAL A 450 21.28 35.16 -13.62
CA VAL A 450 22.73 35.10 -13.76
C VAL A 450 23.35 34.41 -12.54
N VAL A 451 24.21 33.44 -12.79
CA VAL A 451 25.11 32.79 -11.82
C VAL A 451 26.25 33.73 -11.48
N ASN A 452 26.45 34.02 -10.19
CA ASN A 452 27.70 34.62 -9.70
C ASN A 452 28.36 33.69 -8.68
N GLY A 453 29.51 33.13 -9.10
CA GLY A 453 30.38 32.36 -8.25
C GLY A 453 31.21 33.23 -7.31
N LYS A 454 31.41 32.76 -6.08
CA LYS A 454 32.56 33.15 -5.27
C LYS A 454 33.10 31.90 -4.58
N GLY A 455 34.36 31.58 -4.94
CA GLY A 455 35.11 30.53 -4.30
C GLY A 455 35.53 30.88 -2.89
N SER A 456 35.67 29.90 -2.05
CA SER A 456 36.47 29.93 -0.84
C SER A 456 37.16 28.58 -0.67
N THR A 457 38.46 28.67 -0.79
CA THR A 457 39.47 27.66 -0.47
C THR A 457 39.50 27.46 1.04
N LEU A 458 39.40 26.23 1.54
CA LEU A 458 39.85 25.91 2.88
C LEU A 458 40.64 24.59 2.90
N ALA A 459 41.72 24.66 3.64
CA ALA A 459 42.87 23.79 3.63
C ALA A 459 42.67 22.40 4.20
N LEU A 460 43.38 21.47 3.61
CA LEU A 460 43.67 20.12 4.05
C LEU A 460 44.49 20.12 5.37
N VAL A 461 44.04 19.45 6.39
CA VAL A 461 44.90 19.05 7.51
C VAL A 461 44.84 17.52 7.62
N CYS A 462 45.98 16.90 7.29
CA CYS A 462 46.27 15.49 7.56
C CYS A 462 46.56 15.31 9.04
N GLY A 463 45.84 14.37 9.66
CA GLY A 463 46.16 13.84 10.98
C GLY A 463 46.24 12.31 10.95
N LEU A 464 47.45 11.80 10.91
CA LEU A 464 47.79 10.39 11.18
C LEU A 464 47.52 10.07 12.66
N GLY A 465 46.79 9.00 12.92
CA GLY A 465 46.62 8.43 14.27
C GLY A 465 46.55 6.91 14.18
N MET A 466 47.54 6.28 14.80
CA MET A 466 47.90 4.86 14.80
C MET A 466 46.81 3.90 15.29
N ALA A 467 46.88 2.71 14.70
CA ALA A 467 46.26 1.48 15.12
C ALA A 467 46.71 1.04 16.54
N VAL A 468 45.78 0.52 17.33
CA VAL A 468 46.06 -0.48 18.37
C VAL A 468 45.07 -1.62 18.24
N MET A 469 45.63 -2.76 17.89
CA MET A 469 45.02 -4.09 17.87
C MET A 469 45.04 -4.63 19.33
N ILE A 470 43.91 -5.01 19.89
CA ILE A 470 43.85 -5.94 21.02
C ILE A 470 42.84 -7.03 20.72
N LEU A 471 43.38 -8.25 20.63
CA LEU A 471 42.68 -9.53 20.69
C LEU A 471 42.15 -9.78 22.12
N LEU A 472 40.87 -10.12 22.24
CA LEU A 472 40.40 -11.22 23.08
C LEU A 472 39.00 -11.59 22.64
#